data_046ee009f41ef9cb97a02572a4ae3b11
#
_entry.id   046ee009f41ef9cb97a02572a4ae3b11
#
_cell.length_a   1.000
_cell.length_b   1.000
_cell.length_c   1.000
_cell.angle_alpha   90.00
_cell.angle_beta   90.00
_cell.angle_gamma   90.00
#
_symmetry.space_group_name_H-M   'P 1'
#
loop_
_entity.id
_entity.type
_entity.pdbx_description
1 polymer ?
#
loop_
_entity_poly.entity_id
_entity_poly.type
_entity_poly.pdbx_seq_one_letter_code
_entity_poly.pdbx_strand_id
1 'polypeptide(L)'
;MKAVSGIVLLAALAGGCVAPAVEAPVARRVAPPPAPTYSTHGLESVIGRGARGLIALFGTPDLDLREGTARKLQFLGPACVLDVYLYPPRGGGDPIATHVDARLPDGRDMDRSSCVAALTRRQEAR
;
A
#
# COMPACT_ATOMS: atom_id res chain seq x y z
N MET A 1 -67.47 -36.79 50.82
CA MET A 1 -66.91 -38.13 50.97
C MET A 1 -66.02 -38.40 49.75
N LYS A 2 -64.77 -38.57 50.05
CA LYS A 2 -63.66 -39.22 49.29
C LYS A 2 -63.48 -38.93 47.80
N ALA A 3 -62.63 -37.96 47.57
CA ALA A 3 -61.91 -37.77 46.33
C ALA A 3 -60.67 -38.65 46.27
N VAL A 4 -60.40 -39.32 45.17
CA VAL A 4 -59.13 -40.00 44.92
C VAL A 4 -58.47 -39.30 43.76
N SER A 5 -57.35 -38.63 44.09
CA SER A 5 -56.44 -37.98 43.13
C SER A 5 -55.69 -39.02 42.30
N GLY A 6 -55.80 -38.90 41.03
CA GLY A 6 -54.88 -39.56 40.07
C GLY A 6 -53.83 -38.62 39.58
N ILE A 7 -52.61 -38.80 40.03
CA ILE A 7 -51.45 -38.06 39.48
C ILE A 7 -50.93 -38.83 38.28
N VAL A 8 -51.07 -38.22 37.09
CA VAL A 8 -50.45 -38.72 35.88
C VAL A 8 -49.07 -38.06 35.74
N LEU A 9 -48.03 -38.86 35.88
CA LEU A 9 -46.64 -38.46 35.73
C LEU A 9 -46.29 -38.53 34.25
N LEU A 10 -46.20 -37.36 33.60
CA LEU A 10 -45.74 -37.24 32.20
C LEU A 10 -44.21 -37.19 32.18
N ALA A 11 -43.57 -38.28 31.82
CA ALA A 11 -42.12 -38.32 31.60
C ALA A 11 -41.79 -37.71 30.21
N ALA A 12 -41.21 -36.52 30.19
CA ALA A 12 -40.67 -35.90 28.99
C ALA A 12 -39.28 -36.47 28.69
N LEU A 13 -39.17 -37.28 27.64
CA LEU A 13 -37.90 -37.72 27.05
C LEU A 13 -37.31 -36.58 26.22
N ALA A 14 -36.37 -35.84 26.79
CA ALA A 14 -35.56 -34.89 26.07
C ALA A 14 -34.46 -35.64 25.29
N GLY A 15 -34.73 -35.96 24.02
CA GLY A 15 -33.73 -36.47 23.10
C GLY A 15 -32.78 -35.35 22.68
N GLY A 16 -31.62 -35.25 23.34
CA GLY A 16 -30.55 -34.33 22.90
C GLY A 16 -29.89 -34.84 21.63
N CYS A 17 -30.13 -34.17 20.51
CA CYS A 17 -29.33 -34.34 19.30
C CYS A 17 -27.95 -33.73 19.53
N VAL A 18 -26.97 -34.57 19.86
CA VAL A 18 -25.55 -34.17 19.82
C VAL A 18 -25.13 -34.22 18.35
N ALA A 19 -25.03 -33.05 17.71
CA ALA A 19 -24.41 -32.94 16.40
C ALA A 19 -22.90 -33.15 16.57
N PRO A 20 -22.26 -34.00 15.73
CA PRO A 20 -20.80 -34.10 15.73
C PRO A 20 -20.22 -32.73 15.32
N ALA A 21 -19.36 -32.19 16.16
CA ALA A 21 -18.57 -31.00 15.80
C ALA A 21 -17.68 -31.39 14.63
N VAL A 22 -18.05 -30.93 13.44
CA VAL A 22 -17.17 -31.01 12.27
C VAL A 22 -16.07 -29.98 12.54
N GLU A 23 -14.90 -30.45 12.91
CA GLU A 23 -13.71 -29.66 13.08
C GLU A 23 -13.38 -29.03 11.71
N ALA A 24 -13.63 -27.74 11.56
CA ALA A 24 -13.32 -27.02 10.33
C ALA A 24 -11.80 -27.12 10.08
N PRO A 25 -11.37 -27.46 8.87
CA PRO A 25 -9.95 -27.55 8.55
C PRO A 25 -9.32 -26.18 8.86
N VAL A 26 -8.33 -26.19 9.77
CA VAL A 26 -7.56 -24.98 10.12
C VAL A 26 -6.86 -24.52 8.84
N ALA A 27 -7.37 -23.48 8.22
CA ALA A 27 -6.72 -22.89 7.07
C ALA A 27 -5.29 -22.50 7.47
N ARG A 28 -4.32 -23.26 6.94
CA ARG A 28 -2.91 -22.95 7.14
C ARG A 28 -2.69 -21.52 6.63
N ARG A 29 -2.42 -20.57 7.52
CA ARG A 29 -2.05 -19.21 7.13
C ARG A 29 -0.77 -19.32 6.31
N VAL A 30 -0.90 -19.19 5.00
CA VAL A 30 0.25 -18.98 4.13
C VAL A 30 0.83 -17.63 4.53
N ALA A 31 2.07 -17.63 4.98
CA ALA A 31 2.77 -16.37 5.28
C ALA A 31 2.73 -15.49 4.03
N PRO A 32 2.38 -14.20 4.13
CA PRO A 32 2.45 -13.31 2.99
C PRO A 32 3.86 -13.36 2.40
N PRO A 33 4.00 -13.31 1.07
CA PRO A 33 5.31 -13.26 0.45
C PRO A 33 6.10 -12.08 1.03
N PRO A 34 7.43 -12.22 1.19
CA PRO A 34 8.25 -11.11 1.67
C PRO A 34 8.00 -9.89 0.80
N ALA A 35 7.78 -8.73 1.42
CA ALA A 35 7.59 -7.49 0.70
C ALA A 35 8.82 -7.24 -0.19
N PRO A 36 8.63 -6.82 -1.46
CA PRO A 36 9.75 -6.54 -2.34
C PRO A 36 10.67 -5.51 -1.68
N THR A 37 11.96 -5.82 -1.62
CA THR A 37 12.95 -4.90 -1.06
C THR A 37 13.07 -3.69 -2.00
N TYR A 38 12.68 -2.52 -1.51
CA TYR A 38 12.80 -1.29 -2.28
C TYR A 38 14.27 -0.86 -2.35
N SER A 39 14.88 -0.98 -3.52
CA SER A 39 16.24 -0.51 -3.74
C SER A 39 16.26 1.00 -4.01
N THR A 40 17.11 1.72 -3.31
CA THR A 40 17.36 3.17 -3.54
C THR A 40 18.59 3.41 -4.39
N HIS A 41 19.25 2.36 -4.88
CA HIS A 41 20.42 2.47 -5.74
C HIS A 41 20.10 3.27 -7.01
N GLY A 42 20.90 4.29 -7.29
CA GLY A 42 20.69 5.22 -8.41
C GLY A 42 19.59 6.26 -8.19
N LEU A 43 19.02 6.33 -6.98
CA LEU A 43 18.00 7.30 -6.58
C LEU A 43 18.51 8.30 -5.53
N GLU A 44 19.81 8.34 -5.28
CA GLU A 44 20.45 9.18 -4.25
C GLU A 44 20.22 10.67 -4.50
N SER A 45 20.05 11.05 -5.76
CA SER A 45 19.71 12.42 -6.15
C SER A 45 18.25 12.80 -5.91
N VAL A 46 17.38 11.83 -5.58
CA VAL A 46 15.92 12.01 -5.43
C VAL A 46 15.49 11.76 -3.99
N ILE A 47 15.84 10.60 -3.43
CA ILE A 47 15.43 10.19 -2.08
C ILE A 47 15.96 11.18 -1.04
N GLY A 48 15.09 11.61 -0.12
CA GLY A 48 15.40 12.60 0.90
C GLY A 48 15.26 14.05 0.45
N ARG A 49 15.01 14.32 -0.84
CA ARG A 49 14.82 15.71 -1.32
C ARG A 49 13.38 16.18 -1.08
N GLY A 50 13.26 17.45 -0.74
CA GLY A 50 11.97 18.15 -0.74
C GLY A 50 11.54 18.54 -2.16
N ALA A 51 10.27 18.98 -2.29
CA ALA A 51 9.68 19.35 -3.58
C ALA A 51 10.50 20.39 -4.35
N ARG A 52 11.03 21.40 -3.68
CA ARG A 52 11.85 22.44 -4.33
C ARG A 52 13.11 21.85 -5.00
N GLY A 53 13.78 20.92 -4.31
CA GLY A 53 14.96 20.26 -4.86
C GLY A 53 14.64 19.36 -6.07
N LEU A 54 13.48 18.69 -6.06
CA LEU A 54 13.01 17.88 -7.19
C LEU A 54 12.64 18.74 -8.39
N ILE A 55 11.99 19.89 -8.16
CA ILE A 55 11.67 20.85 -9.23
C ILE A 55 12.94 21.42 -9.85
N ALA A 56 13.96 21.71 -9.04
CA ALA A 56 15.26 22.15 -9.56
C ALA A 56 15.94 21.07 -10.42
N LEU A 57 15.77 19.80 -10.06
CA LEU A 57 16.39 18.67 -10.75
C LEU A 57 15.67 18.28 -12.06
N PHE A 58 14.33 18.30 -12.07
CA PHE A 58 13.53 17.79 -13.20
C PHE A 58 12.72 18.85 -13.93
N GLY A 59 12.65 20.07 -13.41
CA GLY A 59 11.78 21.15 -13.91
C GLY A 59 10.41 21.12 -13.23
N THR A 60 9.47 21.88 -13.81
CA THR A 60 8.08 21.94 -13.31
C THR A 60 7.42 20.58 -13.43
N PRO A 61 6.81 20.06 -12.35
CA PRO A 61 6.07 18.81 -12.41
C PRO A 61 4.80 18.97 -13.27
N ASP A 62 4.42 17.93 -13.97
CA ASP A 62 3.19 17.85 -14.74
C ASP A 62 1.97 17.59 -13.84
N LEU A 63 2.18 16.98 -12.66
CA LEU A 63 1.18 16.84 -11.61
C LEU A 63 1.82 17.12 -10.24
N ASP A 64 1.13 17.92 -9.43
CA ASP A 64 1.44 18.20 -8.03
C ASP A 64 0.19 17.97 -7.20
N LEU A 65 0.09 16.79 -6.59
CA LEU A 65 -1.06 16.36 -5.81
C LEU A 65 -0.71 16.34 -4.32
N ARG A 66 -1.59 16.89 -3.48
CA ARG A 66 -1.50 16.84 -2.02
C ARG A 66 -2.67 16.08 -1.45
N GLU A 67 -2.36 15.13 -0.59
CA GLU A 67 -3.36 14.32 0.13
C GLU A 67 -2.96 14.26 1.62
N GLY A 68 -3.65 15.06 2.44
CA GLY A 68 -3.28 15.24 3.84
C GLY A 68 -1.86 15.80 3.96
N THR A 69 -0.96 15.06 4.62
CA THR A 69 0.46 15.42 4.77
C THR A 69 1.35 14.89 3.65
N ALA A 70 0.82 13.98 2.82
CA ALA A 70 1.53 13.42 1.68
C ALA A 70 1.47 14.36 0.46
N ARG A 71 2.49 14.27 -0.39
CA ARG A 71 2.55 14.98 -1.66
C ARG A 71 3.11 14.06 -2.73
N LYS A 72 2.49 14.07 -3.91
CA LYS A 72 2.97 13.35 -5.09
C LYS A 72 3.35 14.36 -6.17
N LEU A 73 4.55 14.26 -6.67
CA LEU A 73 4.99 14.98 -7.87
C LEU A 73 5.16 13.99 -9.01
N GLN A 74 4.65 14.35 -10.18
CA GLN A 74 4.82 13.56 -11.39
C GLN A 74 5.57 14.37 -12.43
N PHE A 75 6.56 13.77 -13.07
CA PHE A 75 7.36 14.37 -14.13
C PHE A 75 7.25 13.51 -15.40
N LEU A 76 6.74 14.09 -16.46
CA LEU A 76 6.60 13.45 -17.77
C LEU A 76 7.81 13.75 -18.64
N GLY A 77 8.37 12.72 -19.23
CA GLY A 77 9.39 12.80 -20.25
C GLY A 77 9.06 11.94 -21.46
N PRO A 78 9.74 12.13 -22.59
CA PRO A 78 9.54 11.29 -23.76
C PRO A 78 9.92 9.83 -23.53
N ALA A 79 10.86 9.57 -22.61
CA ALA A 79 11.32 8.21 -22.29
C ALA A 79 10.51 7.56 -21.18
N CYS A 80 9.96 8.34 -20.21
CA CYS A 80 9.31 7.79 -19.04
C CYS A 80 8.44 8.81 -18.30
N VAL A 81 7.63 8.27 -17.39
CA VAL A 81 6.89 9.01 -16.37
C VAL A 81 7.47 8.63 -15.01
N LEU A 82 7.85 9.62 -14.22
CA LEU A 82 8.38 9.47 -12.88
C LEU A 82 7.37 10.00 -11.87
N ASP A 83 6.96 9.15 -10.94
CA ASP A 83 6.12 9.50 -9.79
C ASP A 83 7.00 9.55 -8.53
N VAL A 84 7.05 10.69 -7.85
CA VAL A 84 7.80 10.87 -6.61
C VAL A 84 6.83 11.14 -5.47
N TYR A 85 6.90 10.31 -4.44
CA TYR A 85 6.04 10.39 -3.26
C TYR A 85 6.82 10.98 -2.09
N LEU A 86 6.31 12.07 -1.55
CA LEU A 86 6.92 12.80 -0.45
C LEU A 86 6.05 12.67 0.79
N TYR A 87 6.68 12.37 1.91
CA TYR A 87 6.05 12.29 3.23
C TYR A 87 6.85 13.10 4.25
N PRO A 88 6.20 13.64 5.30
CA PRO A 88 6.91 14.27 6.38
C PRO A 88 7.88 13.28 7.03
N PRO A 89 9.12 13.71 7.36
CA PRO A 89 10.03 12.88 8.13
C PRO A 89 9.50 12.64 9.54
N ARG A 90 10.06 11.65 10.24
CA ARG A 90 9.75 11.42 11.65
C ARG A 90 10.09 12.68 12.45
N GLY A 91 9.15 13.10 13.29
CA GLY A 91 9.28 14.34 14.06
C GLY A 91 8.74 15.59 13.35
N GLY A 92 8.17 15.44 12.15
CA GLY A 92 7.56 16.52 11.37
C GLY A 92 8.54 17.25 10.46
N GLY A 93 8.07 18.30 9.82
CA GLY A 93 8.81 19.09 8.85
C GLY A 93 8.25 18.98 7.43
N ASP A 94 8.93 19.59 6.48
CA ASP A 94 8.54 19.56 5.09
C ASP A 94 8.63 18.14 4.51
N PRO A 95 7.65 17.72 3.69
CA PRO A 95 7.67 16.42 3.06
C PRO A 95 8.92 16.23 2.19
N ILE A 96 9.54 15.07 2.32
CA ILE A 96 10.71 14.63 1.55
C ILE A 96 10.38 13.37 0.76
N ALA A 97 11.06 13.17 -0.37
CA ALA A 97 10.90 11.99 -1.22
C ALA A 97 11.33 10.74 -0.46
N THR A 98 10.41 9.79 -0.30
CA THR A 98 10.65 8.50 0.34
C THR A 98 10.45 7.32 -0.60
N HIS A 99 9.68 7.53 -1.67
CA HIS A 99 9.38 6.50 -2.65
C HIS A 99 9.32 7.08 -4.06
N VAL A 100 9.73 6.28 -5.02
CA VAL A 100 9.75 6.64 -6.45
C VAL A 100 9.25 5.47 -7.27
N ASP A 101 8.35 5.73 -8.21
CA ASP A 101 7.94 4.80 -9.25
C ASP A 101 8.23 5.36 -10.64
N ALA A 102 8.56 4.47 -11.55
CA ALA A 102 8.80 4.82 -12.94
C ALA A 102 8.09 3.87 -13.89
N ARG A 103 7.56 4.42 -14.96
CA ARG A 103 6.92 3.66 -16.03
C ARG A 103 7.22 4.26 -17.39
N LEU A 104 7.10 3.45 -18.42
CA LEU A 104 7.08 3.93 -19.79
C LEU A 104 5.79 4.74 -20.05
N PRO A 105 5.76 5.58 -21.10
CA PRO A 105 4.54 6.32 -21.46
C PRO A 105 3.33 5.43 -21.77
N ASP A 106 3.55 4.18 -22.15
CA ASP A 106 2.50 3.17 -22.38
C ASP A 106 2.03 2.45 -21.11
N GLY A 107 2.61 2.78 -19.94
CA GLY A 107 2.23 2.25 -18.63
C GLY A 107 3.02 1.03 -18.16
N ARG A 108 3.88 0.44 -18.99
CA ARG A 108 4.75 -0.67 -18.57
C ARG A 108 5.81 -0.20 -17.59
N ASP A 109 6.23 -1.10 -16.70
CA ASP A 109 7.28 -0.83 -15.73
C ASP A 109 8.60 -0.41 -16.40
N MET A 110 9.29 0.51 -15.77
CA MET A 110 10.61 0.96 -16.16
C MET A 110 11.53 1.04 -14.94
N ASP A 111 12.81 0.79 -15.16
CA ASP A 111 13.82 1.00 -14.11
C ASP A 111 13.85 2.46 -13.64
N ARG A 112 13.73 2.65 -12.34
CA ARG A 112 13.60 3.98 -11.71
C ARG A 112 14.83 4.84 -11.90
N SER A 113 16.02 4.28 -11.72
CA SER A 113 17.29 4.99 -11.87
C SER A 113 17.51 5.43 -13.32
N SER A 114 17.13 4.60 -14.27
CA SER A 114 17.18 4.93 -15.70
C SER A 114 16.24 6.09 -16.06
N CYS A 115 15.02 6.10 -15.47
CA CYS A 115 14.09 7.22 -15.67
C CYS A 115 14.62 8.52 -15.05
N VAL A 116 15.14 8.48 -13.83
CA VAL A 116 15.77 9.62 -13.15
C VAL A 116 16.89 10.19 -14.04
N ALA A 117 17.78 9.34 -14.54
CA ALA A 117 18.87 9.77 -15.41
C ALA A 117 18.37 10.39 -16.73
N ALA A 118 17.32 9.83 -17.34
CA ALA A 118 16.75 10.37 -18.57
C ALA A 118 16.13 11.77 -18.38
N LEU A 119 15.39 11.96 -17.28
CA LEU A 119 14.77 13.26 -16.97
C LEU A 119 15.81 14.32 -16.60
N THR A 120 16.84 13.96 -15.84
CA THR A 120 17.94 14.88 -15.48
C THR A 120 18.67 15.37 -16.73
N ARG A 121 19.08 14.48 -17.64
CA ARG A 121 19.73 14.87 -18.89
C ARG A 121 18.86 15.79 -19.75
N ARG A 122 17.53 15.57 -19.78
CA ARG A 122 16.60 16.45 -20.50
C ARG A 122 16.59 17.85 -19.93
N GLN A 123 16.66 17.99 -18.62
CA GLN A 123 16.65 19.29 -17.96
C GLN A 123 17.97 20.05 -18.20
N GLU A 124 19.11 19.35 -18.19
CA GLU A 124 20.44 19.93 -18.48
C GLU A 124 20.58 20.39 -19.92
N ALA A 125 19.82 19.80 -20.86
CA ALA A 125 19.85 20.16 -22.27
C ALA A 125 18.97 21.38 -22.65
N ARG A 126 18.26 21.98 -21.68
CA ARG A 126 17.36 23.12 -21.89
C ARG A 126 18.02 24.44 -21.54
#